data_5c2232000b3679d0d17b51ab2b3523c8
#
_entry.id   5c2232000b3679d0d17b51ab2b3523c8
#
_cell.length_a   1.000
_cell.length_b   1.000
_cell.length_c   1.000
_cell.angle_alpha   90.00
_cell.angle_beta   90.00
_cell.angle_gamma   90.00
#
_symmetry.space_group_name_H-M   'P 1'
#
loop_
_entity.id
_entity.type
_entity.pdbx_description
1 polymer ?
#
loop_
_entity_poly.entity_id
_entity_poly.type
_entity_poly.pdbx_seq_one_letter_code
_entity_poly.pdbx_strand_id
1 'polypeptide(L)'
;MESPLNYTSANFEQAALTKFRSLVTFLPQSSKICREPWGRSTVLCINFENCPHLFSVNQEQTRLLFQAIASLSLADSIIFRIGSKIVGWKKVKP
;
A
#
# COMPACT_ATOMS: atom_id res chain seq x y z
N MET A 1 -19.48 -26.20 0.96
CA MET A 1 -19.51 -24.88 0.33
C MET A 1 -18.75 -23.88 1.17
N GLU A 2 -17.86 -23.15 0.53
CA GLU A 2 -17.07 -22.20 1.28
C GLU A 2 -17.91 -21.02 1.74
N SER A 3 -17.44 -20.36 2.79
CA SER A 3 -18.16 -19.22 3.35
C SER A 3 -18.11 -18.04 2.38
N PRO A 4 -19.25 -17.52 1.96
CA PRO A 4 -19.27 -16.33 1.11
C PRO A 4 -18.56 -15.14 1.76
N LEU A 5 -18.59 -15.07 3.09
CA LEU A 5 -17.99 -13.96 3.80
C LEU A 5 -16.46 -13.94 3.65
N ASN A 6 -15.80 -15.10 3.83
CA ASN A 6 -14.35 -15.19 3.67
C ASN A 6 -13.93 -14.91 2.24
N TYR A 7 -14.67 -15.49 1.29
CA TYR A 7 -14.40 -15.28 -0.11
C TYR A 7 -14.53 -13.80 -0.47
N THR A 8 -15.60 -13.16 0.03
CA THR A 8 -15.88 -11.77 -0.24
C THR A 8 -14.79 -10.87 0.34
N SER A 9 -14.28 -11.17 1.55
CA SER A 9 -13.21 -10.39 2.16
C SER A 9 -11.94 -10.41 1.33
N ALA A 10 -11.58 -11.60 0.81
CA ALA A 10 -10.39 -11.72 -0.05
C ALA A 10 -10.55 -10.91 -1.32
N ASN A 11 -11.75 -10.95 -1.93
CA ASN A 11 -12.02 -10.20 -3.14
C ASN A 11 -12.01 -8.70 -2.91
N PHE A 12 -12.56 -8.25 -1.78
CA PHE A 12 -12.53 -6.82 -1.45
C PHE A 12 -11.12 -6.32 -1.23
N GLU A 13 -10.28 -7.11 -0.57
CA GLU A 13 -8.88 -6.75 -0.35
C GLU A 13 -8.17 -6.59 -1.70
N GLN A 14 -8.32 -7.56 -2.58
CA GLN A 14 -7.69 -7.53 -3.89
C GLN A 14 -8.20 -6.34 -4.70
N ALA A 15 -9.50 -6.11 -4.68
CA ALA A 15 -10.12 -5.00 -5.42
C ALA A 15 -9.62 -3.66 -4.92
N ALA A 16 -9.49 -3.51 -3.59
CA ALA A 16 -9.02 -2.26 -2.99
C ALA A 16 -7.58 -1.97 -3.40
N LEU A 17 -6.71 -2.97 -3.38
CA LEU A 17 -5.31 -2.79 -3.77
C LEU A 17 -5.18 -2.51 -5.27
N THR A 18 -6.01 -3.14 -6.08
CA THR A 18 -6.05 -2.87 -7.52
C THR A 18 -6.49 -1.44 -7.78
N LYS A 19 -7.50 -0.98 -7.05
CA LYS A 19 -7.97 0.40 -7.19
C LYS A 19 -6.89 1.37 -6.76
N PHE A 20 -6.18 1.07 -5.65
CA PHE A 20 -5.08 1.89 -5.19
C PHE A 20 -4.02 2.04 -6.29
N ARG A 21 -3.62 0.94 -6.92
CA ARG A 21 -2.63 1.00 -8.01
C ARG A 21 -3.11 1.88 -9.16
N SER A 22 -4.41 1.87 -9.46
CA SER A 22 -4.94 2.67 -10.55
C SER A 22 -4.90 4.17 -10.25
N LEU A 23 -4.87 4.53 -8.97
CA LEU A 23 -4.81 5.94 -8.55
C LEU A 23 -3.38 6.45 -8.43
N VAL A 24 -2.40 5.57 -8.33
CA VAL A 24 -1.00 5.94 -8.13
C VAL A 24 -0.14 5.28 -9.22
N THR A 25 -0.42 5.64 -10.46
CA THR A 25 0.17 4.99 -11.63
C THR A 25 1.67 5.22 -11.76
N PHE A 26 2.24 6.13 -10.98
CA PHE A 26 3.68 6.36 -10.99
C PHE A 26 4.47 5.24 -10.30
N LEU A 27 3.79 4.37 -9.51
CA LEU A 27 4.46 3.26 -8.87
C LEU A 27 4.86 2.19 -9.89
N PRO A 28 6.09 1.64 -9.79
CA PRO A 28 6.49 0.58 -10.71
C PRO A 28 5.57 -0.64 -10.57
N GLN A 29 5.28 -1.29 -11.69
CA GLN A 29 4.43 -2.48 -11.69
C GLN A 29 5.06 -3.63 -10.93
N SER A 30 6.39 -3.67 -10.87
CA SER A 30 7.11 -4.72 -10.16
C SER A 30 7.16 -4.47 -8.64
N SER A 31 6.72 -3.31 -8.16
CA SER A 31 6.63 -3.09 -6.73
C SER A 31 5.49 -3.93 -6.15
N LYS A 32 5.68 -4.41 -4.93
CA LYS A 32 4.68 -5.24 -4.24
C LYS A 32 3.95 -4.38 -3.23
N ILE A 33 2.63 -4.48 -3.21
CA ILE A 33 1.80 -3.69 -2.32
C ILE A 33 0.96 -4.65 -1.47
N CYS A 34 1.00 -4.46 -0.15
CA CYS A 34 0.17 -5.23 0.76
C CYS A 34 -0.13 -4.40 2.00
N ARG A 35 -1.07 -4.88 2.82
CA ARG A 35 -1.39 -4.25 4.09
C ARG A 35 -0.90 -5.15 5.23
N GLU A 36 -0.40 -4.54 6.29
CA GLU A 36 0.12 -5.25 7.46
C GLU A 36 -0.50 -4.69 8.73
N PRO A 37 -0.86 -5.54 9.68
CA PRO A 37 -1.30 -5.05 10.99
C PRO A 37 -0.07 -4.70 11.84
N TRP A 38 -0.11 -3.51 12.44
CA TRP A 38 0.94 -3.07 13.37
C TRP A 38 0.23 -2.65 14.66
N GLY A 39 0.05 -3.61 15.58
CA GLY A 39 -0.75 -3.37 16.76
C GLY A 39 -2.21 -3.13 16.37
N ARG A 40 -2.74 -1.98 16.73
CA ARG A 40 -4.11 -1.60 16.38
C ARG A 40 -4.19 -0.83 15.07
N SER A 41 -3.05 -0.54 14.48
CA SER A 41 -2.99 0.23 13.25
C SER A 41 -2.84 -0.69 12.05
N THR A 42 -3.20 -0.19 10.89
CA THR A 42 -2.96 -0.85 9.61
C THR A 42 -1.95 -0.02 8.84
N VAL A 43 -0.97 -0.71 8.27
CA VAL A 43 0.10 -0.08 7.51
C VAL A 43 0.05 -0.59 6.09
N LEU A 44 0.12 0.33 5.12
CA LEU A 44 0.28 -0.06 3.72
C LEU A 44 1.77 -0.17 3.42
N CYS A 45 2.18 -1.33 2.94
CA CYS A 45 3.58 -1.60 2.61
C CYS A 45 3.78 -1.58 1.11
N ILE A 46 4.72 -0.77 0.65
CA ILE A 46 5.15 -0.77 -0.75
C ILE A 46 6.60 -1.25 -0.76
N ASN A 47 6.81 -2.43 -1.36
CA ASN A 47 8.12 -3.08 -1.35
C ASN A 47 8.73 -3.01 -2.73
N PHE A 48 9.91 -2.42 -2.82
CA PHE A 48 10.65 -2.24 -4.07
C PHE A 48 11.74 -3.29 -4.25
N GLU A 49 11.58 -4.48 -3.64
CA GLU A 49 12.64 -5.49 -3.70
C GLU A 49 12.97 -5.92 -5.13
N ASN A 50 11.99 -5.90 -6.03
CA ASN A 50 12.20 -6.28 -7.44
C ASN A 50 12.63 -5.09 -8.30
N CYS A 51 12.66 -3.89 -7.74
CA CYS A 51 13.01 -2.67 -8.48
C CYS A 51 13.63 -1.63 -7.56
N PRO A 52 14.68 -1.99 -6.81
CA PRO A 52 15.22 -1.07 -5.78
C PRO A 52 15.76 0.22 -6.39
N HIS A 53 16.24 0.18 -7.62
CA HIS A 53 16.74 1.37 -8.31
C HIS A 53 15.64 2.37 -8.66
N LEU A 54 14.38 1.95 -8.59
CA LEU A 54 13.23 2.82 -8.87
C LEU A 54 12.64 3.41 -7.60
N PHE A 55 13.23 3.14 -6.45
CA PHE A 55 12.75 3.72 -5.20
C PHE A 55 13.09 5.21 -5.19
N SER A 56 12.08 6.01 -5.51
CA SER A 56 12.22 7.46 -5.50
C SER A 56 10.80 8.02 -5.46
N VAL A 57 10.44 8.60 -4.33
CA VAL A 57 9.09 9.15 -4.16
C VAL A 57 9.25 10.61 -3.73
N ASN A 58 8.87 11.52 -4.63
CA ASN A 58 8.97 12.94 -4.33
C ASN A 58 7.76 13.40 -3.51
N GLN A 59 7.76 14.69 -3.15
CA GLN A 59 6.75 15.26 -2.28
C GLN A 59 5.35 15.18 -2.90
N GLU A 60 5.25 15.46 -4.18
CA GLU A 60 3.96 15.41 -4.88
C GLU A 60 3.43 13.98 -4.94
N GLN A 61 4.30 13.02 -5.24
CA GLN A 61 3.91 11.62 -5.25
C GLN A 61 3.49 11.14 -3.87
N THR A 62 4.17 11.59 -2.83
CA THR A 62 3.79 11.27 -1.45
C THR A 62 2.38 11.78 -1.16
N ARG A 63 2.07 12.99 -1.59
CA ARG A 63 0.74 13.56 -1.40
C ARG A 63 -0.32 12.73 -2.11
N LEU A 64 -0.03 12.29 -3.33
CA LEU A 64 -0.97 11.45 -4.09
C LEU A 64 -1.17 10.09 -3.41
N LEU A 65 -0.10 9.51 -2.87
CA LEU A 65 -0.21 8.27 -2.10
C LEU A 65 -1.13 8.44 -0.91
N PHE A 66 -0.95 9.53 -0.16
CA PHE A 66 -1.77 9.82 1.02
C PHE A 66 -3.24 9.98 0.63
N GLN A 67 -3.50 10.71 -0.45
CA GLN A 67 -4.88 10.92 -0.90
C GLN A 67 -5.53 9.60 -1.30
N ALA A 68 -4.82 8.73 -2.00
CA ALA A 68 -5.36 7.45 -2.43
C ALA A 68 -5.64 6.56 -1.22
N ILE A 69 -4.70 6.50 -0.27
CA ILE A 69 -4.88 5.69 0.93
C ILE A 69 -6.08 6.18 1.74
N ALA A 70 -6.21 7.49 1.88
CA ALA A 70 -7.31 8.08 2.64
C ALA A 70 -8.65 7.85 1.97
N SER A 71 -8.72 8.05 0.64
CA SER A 71 -9.98 7.91 -0.08
C SER A 71 -10.50 6.47 -0.07
N LEU A 72 -9.59 5.50 0.01
CA LEU A 72 -9.95 4.08 0.06
C LEU A 72 -9.94 3.52 1.49
N SER A 73 -9.63 4.34 2.47
CA SER A 73 -9.53 3.93 3.88
C SER A 73 -8.65 2.70 4.07
N LEU A 74 -7.51 2.68 3.37
CA LEU A 74 -6.66 1.50 3.35
C LEU A 74 -5.80 1.34 4.59
N ALA A 75 -5.27 2.44 5.14
CA ALA A 75 -4.28 2.35 6.20
C ALA A 75 -4.13 3.69 6.92
N ASP A 76 -3.49 3.63 8.10
CA ASP A 76 -3.17 4.82 8.90
C ASP A 76 -1.77 5.34 8.60
N SER A 77 -0.91 4.47 8.09
CA SER A 77 0.48 4.79 7.81
C SER A 77 0.93 4.03 6.57
N ILE A 78 2.06 4.48 6.02
CA ILE A 78 2.68 3.82 4.87
C ILE A 78 4.14 3.54 5.20
N ILE A 79 4.62 2.37 4.79
CA ILE A 79 6.05 2.05 4.88
C ILE A 79 6.57 1.70 3.50
N PHE A 80 7.83 2.04 3.28
CA PHE A 80 8.54 1.68 2.07
C PHE A 80 9.62 0.69 2.44
N ARG A 81 9.69 -0.41 1.71
CA ARG A 81 10.68 -1.46 1.94
C ARG A 81 11.50 -1.73 0.69
N ILE A 82 12.71 -2.22 0.91
CA ILE A 82 13.50 -2.89 -0.12
C ILE A 82 13.85 -4.23 0.47
N GLY A 83 13.12 -5.27 0.06
CA GLY A 83 13.22 -6.57 0.68
C GLY A 83 12.67 -6.52 2.10
N SER A 84 13.46 -7.00 3.05
CA SER A 84 13.06 -7.00 4.46
C SER A 84 13.39 -5.68 5.17
N LYS A 85 14.09 -4.77 4.49
CA LYS A 85 14.56 -3.53 5.10
C LYS A 85 13.54 -2.42 4.91
N ILE A 86 13.15 -1.76 6.00
CA ILE A 86 12.29 -0.57 5.93
C ILE A 86 13.17 0.63 5.62
N VAL A 87 12.87 1.32 4.53
CA VAL A 87 13.65 2.48 4.08
C VAL A 87 12.89 3.78 4.25
N GLY A 88 11.62 3.72 4.63
CA GLY A 88 10.84 4.92 4.90
C GLY A 88 9.54 4.57 5.60
N TRP A 89 9.03 5.52 6.38
CA TRP A 89 7.74 5.40 7.08
C TRP A 89 7.13 6.78 7.19
N LYS A 90 5.83 6.86 6.92
CA LYS A 90 5.10 8.10 7.07
C LYS A 90 3.70 7.82 7.59
N LYS A 91 3.21 8.71 8.45
CA LYS A 91 1.87 8.62 8.95
C LYS A 91 0.93 9.32 7.98
N VAL A 92 -0.13 8.62 7.56
CA VAL A 92 -1.12 9.16 6.62
C VAL A 92 -2.13 10.01 7.35
N LYS A 93 -2.57 9.55 8.52
CA LYS A 93 -3.53 10.30 9.33
C LYS A 93 -2.82 11.03 10.45
N PRO A 94 -3.27 12.26 10.76
CA PRO A 94 -2.65 13.02 11.85
C PRO A 94 -2.79 12.32 13.20
#